data_30fe0e2b4f14bac05fd19bccd48d70a0
#
_entry.id   30fe0e2b4f14bac05fd19bccd48d70a0
#
_cell.length_a   1.000
_cell.length_b   1.000
_cell.length_c   1.000
_cell.angle_alpha   90.00
_cell.angle_beta   90.00
_cell.angle_gamma   90.00
#
_symmetry.space_group_name_H-M   'P 1'
#
loop_
_entity.id
_entity.type
_entity.pdbx_description
1 polymer ?
#
loop_
_entity_poly.entity_id
_entity_poly.type
_entity_poly.pdbx_seq_one_letter_code
_entity_poly.pdbx_strand_id
1 'polypeptide(L)'
;MKFLAHFGLKHLPFHKSNAILWNNQSLDELKGKFNSLLELPGIGVLTGEFGLGKTMALREIVKNINPHIYNVMYIAETGFSRNEFYRILARKFEVDVAYRRSDLWRNIKEKIIDLKVNRKILPVLIIDEAQSLPHDFFIDLSSFLNFNYDSEDMLVLWLVGDRQFLQKIKQSRYDSLKSRIRICHELKQIEGFEEFKSLIEFGFTEAGCTTKLLSDTGLNRLKDATKSVPRKISNVIANCLEIACVKNLSHISDEILEDVLSDMM
;
A
#
# COMPACT_ATOMS: atom_id res chain seq x y z
N MET A 1 17.96 -13.64 -15.76
CA MET A 1 17.14 -14.87 -15.77
C MET A 1 16.98 -15.29 -17.23
N LYS A 2 17.30 -16.55 -17.58
CA LYS A 2 17.29 -17.03 -19.00
C LYS A 2 15.89 -16.93 -19.65
N PHE A 3 14.83 -17.17 -18.87
CA PHE A 3 13.46 -17.12 -19.37
C PHE A 3 13.01 -15.72 -19.79
N LEU A 4 13.53 -14.65 -19.19
CA LEU A 4 13.20 -13.30 -19.62
C LEU A 4 13.60 -13.05 -21.06
N ALA A 5 14.83 -13.42 -21.44
CA ALA A 5 15.31 -13.29 -22.81
C ALA A 5 14.52 -14.18 -23.78
N HIS A 6 14.11 -15.39 -23.35
CA HIS A 6 13.33 -16.34 -24.16
C HIS A 6 11.96 -15.76 -24.58
N PHE A 7 11.29 -15.04 -23.67
CA PHE A 7 9.98 -14.42 -23.90
C PHE A 7 10.05 -12.94 -24.30
N GLY A 8 11.23 -12.38 -24.51
CA GLY A 8 11.41 -10.96 -24.84
C GLY A 8 11.06 -10.00 -23.70
N LEU A 9 11.07 -10.49 -22.46
CA LEU A 9 10.75 -9.72 -21.27
C LEU A 9 11.98 -8.94 -20.78
N LYS A 10 11.81 -7.66 -20.46
CA LYS A 10 12.83 -6.82 -19.82
C LYS A 10 12.93 -7.12 -18.29
N HIS A 11 11.81 -7.45 -17.69
CA HIS A 11 11.69 -7.80 -16.27
C HIS A 11 10.48 -8.71 -16.05
N LEU A 12 10.37 -9.28 -14.85
CA LEU A 12 9.21 -10.09 -14.48
C LEU A 12 7.95 -9.21 -14.34
N PRO A 13 6.83 -9.56 -14.99
CA PRO A 13 5.55 -8.87 -14.81
C PRO A 13 5.12 -8.85 -13.34
N PHE A 14 4.53 -7.74 -12.90
CA PHE A 14 4.03 -7.53 -11.52
C PHE A 14 5.07 -7.63 -10.41
N HIS A 15 6.37 -7.71 -10.72
CA HIS A 15 7.40 -7.76 -9.69
C HIS A 15 7.55 -6.41 -9.00
N LYS A 16 7.63 -6.42 -7.66
CA LYS A 16 7.63 -5.22 -6.81
C LYS A 16 8.68 -4.16 -7.13
N SER A 17 9.83 -4.55 -7.70
CA SER A 17 10.91 -3.61 -8.03
C SER A 17 10.62 -2.76 -9.26
N ASN A 18 9.89 -3.31 -10.22
CA ASN A 18 9.63 -2.70 -11.52
C ASN A 18 8.14 -2.55 -11.82
N ALA A 19 7.29 -2.76 -10.81
CA ALA A 19 5.86 -2.68 -11.01
C ALA A 19 5.43 -1.25 -11.27
N ILE A 20 4.85 -1.02 -12.43
CA ILE A 20 4.07 0.15 -12.76
C ILE A 20 2.63 -0.14 -12.33
N LEU A 21 2.00 0.85 -11.75
CA LEU A 21 0.66 0.69 -11.23
C LEU A 21 -0.34 0.72 -12.39
N TRP A 22 -1.11 -0.35 -12.53
CA TRP A 22 -2.22 -0.40 -13.46
C TRP A 22 -3.32 0.55 -13.00
N ASN A 23 -3.69 1.50 -13.86
CA ASN A 23 -4.70 2.51 -13.52
C ASN A 23 -6.09 1.91 -13.67
N ASN A 24 -6.87 1.97 -12.61
CA ASN A 24 -8.27 1.55 -12.58
C ASN A 24 -9.11 2.51 -11.74
N GLN A 25 -10.42 2.34 -11.79
CA GLN A 25 -11.36 3.20 -11.06
C GLN A 25 -11.04 3.27 -9.55
N SER A 26 -10.71 2.15 -8.92
CA SER A 26 -10.39 2.12 -7.47
C SER A 26 -9.15 2.94 -7.12
N LEU A 27 -8.16 2.95 -8.00
CA LEU A 27 -6.98 3.79 -7.83
C LEU A 27 -7.30 5.26 -8.00
N ASP A 28 -8.12 5.62 -8.98
CA ASP A 28 -8.52 7.02 -9.20
C ASP A 28 -9.38 7.54 -8.04
N GLU A 29 -10.25 6.70 -7.49
CA GLU A 29 -10.98 7.02 -6.25
C GLU A 29 -10.04 7.22 -5.07
N LEU A 30 -9.01 6.38 -4.91
CA LEU A 30 -8.01 6.54 -3.86
C LEU A 30 -7.21 7.84 -4.03
N LYS A 31 -6.81 8.20 -5.25
CA LYS A 31 -6.16 9.48 -5.56
C LYS A 31 -7.03 10.67 -5.17
N GLY A 32 -8.32 10.63 -5.56
CA GLY A 32 -9.29 11.65 -5.18
C GLY A 32 -9.42 11.80 -3.67
N LYS A 33 -9.57 10.68 -2.95
CA LYS A 33 -9.64 10.64 -1.48
C LYS A 33 -8.35 11.13 -0.82
N PHE A 34 -7.19 10.79 -1.39
CA PHE A 34 -5.92 11.27 -0.88
C PHE A 34 -5.83 12.79 -1.00
N ASN A 35 -6.16 13.34 -2.16
CA ASN A 35 -6.16 14.80 -2.40
C ASN A 35 -7.15 15.52 -1.49
N SER A 36 -8.34 14.97 -1.25
CA SER A 36 -9.30 15.54 -0.30
C SER A 36 -8.74 15.67 1.12
N LEU A 37 -7.89 14.74 1.57
CA LEU A 37 -7.20 14.86 2.86
C LEU A 37 -6.06 15.88 2.85
N LEU A 38 -5.43 16.13 1.69
CA LEU A 38 -4.45 17.21 1.58
C LEU A 38 -5.11 18.59 1.71
N GLU A 39 -6.32 18.75 1.17
CA GLU A 39 -7.09 20.01 1.27
C GLU A 39 -7.69 20.18 2.67
N LEU A 40 -8.18 19.10 3.25
CA LEU A 40 -8.83 19.10 4.56
C LEU A 40 -8.21 17.98 5.41
N PRO A 41 -7.15 18.30 6.17
CA PRO A 41 -6.40 17.32 6.96
C PRO A 41 -7.25 16.48 7.89
N GLY A 42 -6.76 15.31 8.26
CA GLY A 42 -7.46 14.33 9.10
C GLY A 42 -6.90 12.94 8.92
N ILE A 43 -7.66 11.93 9.33
CA ILE A 43 -7.24 10.53 9.26
C ILE A 43 -7.89 9.85 8.05
N GLY A 44 -7.06 9.25 7.19
CA GLY A 44 -7.44 8.29 6.16
C GLY A 44 -7.11 6.86 6.57
N VAL A 45 -7.96 5.93 6.22
CA VAL A 45 -7.74 4.49 6.40
C VAL A 45 -7.78 3.82 5.04
N LEU A 46 -6.69 3.13 4.69
CA LEU A 46 -6.59 2.32 3.49
C LEU A 46 -6.47 0.85 3.89
N THR A 47 -7.41 0.03 3.43
CA THR A 47 -7.41 -1.40 3.71
C THR A 47 -7.46 -2.24 2.43
N GLY A 48 -7.22 -3.53 2.56
CA GLY A 48 -7.28 -4.49 1.47
C GLY A 48 -6.44 -5.72 1.79
N GLU A 49 -6.61 -6.79 1.06
CA GLU A 49 -5.84 -8.02 1.27
C GLU A 49 -4.34 -7.83 1.02
N PHE A 50 -3.56 -8.75 1.58
CA PHE A 50 -2.11 -8.76 1.34
C PHE A 50 -1.80 -8.97 -0.14
N GLY A 51 -0.87 -8.15 -0.68
CA GLY A 51 -0.42 -8.29 -2.06
C GLY A 51 -1.28 -7.55 -3.09
N LEU A 52 -2.37 -6.86 -2.71
CA LEU A 52 -3.20 -6.05 -3.63
C LEU A 52 -2.54 -4.76 -4.11
N GLY A 53 -1.38 -4.38 -3.58
CA GLY A 53 -0.66 -3.20 -4.04
C GLY A 53 -0.96 -1.91 -3.27
N LYS A 54 -1.48 -1.96 -2.03
CA LYS A 54 -1.75 -0.79 -1.16
C LYS A 54 -0.55 0.16 -1.09
N THR A 55 0.60 -0.37 -0.69
CA THR A 55 1.86 0.39 -0.58
C THR A 55 2.31 0.97 -1.91
N MET A 56 2.09 0.23 -3.00
CA MET A 56 2.44 0.66 -4.35
C MET A 56 1.55 1.81 -4.82
N ALA A 57 0.25 1.72 -4.55
CA ALA A 57 -0.71 2.78 -4.86
C ALA A 57 -0.35 4.09 -4.14
N LEU A 58 -0.05 4.01 -2.85
CA LEU A 58 0.39 5.19 -2.08
C LEU A 58 1.72 5.75 -2.58
N ARG A 59 2.69 4.89 -2.90
CA ARG A 59 3.97 5.33 -3.46
C ARG A 59 3.79 6.10 -4.76
N GLU A 60 2.88 5.65 -5.63
CA GLU A 60 2.60 6.32 -6.90
C GLU A 60 1.89 7.67 -6.69
N ILE A 61 0.94 7.72 -5.76
CA ILE A 61 0.28 8.98 -5.40
C ILE A 61 1.31 9.98 -4.85
N VAL A 62 2.16 9.53 -3.94
CA VAL A 62 3.18 10.39 -3.28
C VAL A 62 4.21 10.94 -4.26
N LYS A 63 4.58 10.20 -5.33
CA LYS A 63 5.51 10.72 -6.35
C LYS A 63 5.04 12.01 -7.02
N ASN A 64 3.73 12.21 -7.10
CA ASN A 64 3.12 13.35 -7.76
C ASN A 64 2.80 14.51 -6.80
N ILE A 65 3.17 14.40 -5.53
CA ILE A 65 2.95 15.44 -4.52
C ILE A 65 4.09 16.44 -4.54
N ASN A 66 3.74 17.73 -4.43
CA ASN A 66 4.72 18.81 -4.36
C ASN A 66 5.48 18.80 -3.02
N PRO A 67 6.79 18.48 -2.98
CA PRO A 67 7.55 18.37 -1.73
C PRO A 67 7.79 19.72 -1.03
N HIS A 68 7.54 20.86 -1.70
CA HIS A 68 7.65 22.20 -1.09
C HIS A 68 6.43 22.57 -0.25
N ILE A 69 5.31 21.87 -0.44
CA ILE A 69 4.03 22.11 0.26
C ILE A 69 3.73 20.99 1.25
N TYR A 70 4.18 19.78 0.95
CA TYR A 70 3.86 18.58 1.72
C TYR A 70 5.14 17.85 2.15
N ASN A 71 5.25 17.58 3.45
CA ASN A 71 6.32 16.73 3.98
C ASN A 71 5.78 15.32 4.21
N VAL A 72 6.05 14.41 3.27
CA VAL A 72 5.54 13.02 3.32
C VAL A 72 6.53 12.11 4.03
N MET A 73 6.05 11.46 5.10
CA MET A 73 6.80 10.49 5.90
C MET A 73 6.13 9.15 5.84
N TYR A 74 6.88 8.11 5.45
CA TYR A 74 6.42 6.74 5.39
C TYR A 74 7.08 5.90 6.46
N ILE A 75 6.28 5.11 7.19
CA ILE A 75 6.70 4.18 8.24
C ILE A 75 6.05 2.83 7.97
N ALA A 76 6.88 1.79 7.86
CA ALA A 76 6.46 0.39 7.78
C ALA A 76 6.89 -0.43 9.01
N GLU A 77 7.70 0.16 9.88
CA GLU A 77 8.21 -0.48 11.09
C GLU A 77 7.18 -0.35 12.23
N THR A 78 6.23 -1.28 12.29
CA THR A 78 5.09 -1.23 13.22
C THR A 78 5.09 -2.32 14.29
N GLY A 79 6.00 -3.30 14.21
CA GLY A 79 6.08 -4.44 15.13
C GLY A 79 6.78 -4.15 16.46
N PHE A 80 6.93 -2.88 16.86
CA PHE A 80 7.66 -2.47 18.05
C PHE A 80 6.72 -2.06 19.18
N SER A 81 7.31 -1.87 20.39
CA SER A 81 6.59 -1.29 21.51
C SER A 81 6.15 0.15 21.21
N ARG A 82 5.12 0.62 21.93
CA ARG A 82 4.62 2.00 21.79
C ARG A 82 5.72 3.06 21.93
N ASN A 83 6.63 2.91 22.90
CA ASN A 83 7.71 3.90 23.09
C ASN A 83 8.74 3.89 21.95
N GLU A 84 9.06 2.71 21.42
CA GLU A 84 9.96 2.60 20.26
C GLU A 84 9.32 3.21 19.02
N PHE A 85 8.02 3.03 18.84
CA PHE A 85 7.32 3.66 17.74
C PHE A 85 7.39 5.20 17.80
N TYR A 86 7.20 5.81 18.98
CA TYR A 86 7.39 7.26 19.12
C TYR A 86 8.83 7.72 18.88
N ARG A 87 9.82 6.88 19.19
CA ARG A 87 11.22 7.18 18.82
C ARG A 87 11.44 7.13 17.30
N ILE A 88 10.78 6.20 16.60
CA ILE A 88 10.79 6.15 15.13
C ILE A 88 10.14 7.41 14.57
N LEU A 89 8.97 7.81 15.10
CA LEU A 89 8.32 9.07 14.73
C LEU A 89 9.23 10.28 14.93
N ALA A 90 9.88 10.40 16.09
CA ALA A 90 10.80 11.49 16.38
C ALA A 90 11.93 11.58 15.34
N ARG A 91 12.53 10.43 14.97
CA ARG A 91 13.55 10.38 13.90
C ARG A 91 12.97 10.82 12.55
N LYS A 92 11.77 10.39 12.18
CA LYS A 92 11.11 10.77 10.92
C LYS A 92 10.76 12.26 10.87
N PHE A 93 10.41 12.84 12.01
CA PHE A 93 10.21 14.30 12.15
C PHE A 93 11.50 15.09 12.33
N GLU A 94 12.66 14.41 12.36
CA GLU A 94 13.98 15.03 12.57
C GLU A 94 14.04 15.89 13.85
N VAL A 95 13.51 15.29 14.94
CA VAL A 95 13.57 15.90 16.27
C VAL A 95 14.37 15.01 17.22
N ASP A 96 14.85 15.60 18.32
CA ASP A 96 15.64 14.90 19.32
C ASP A 96 14.87 13.72 19.92
N VAL A 97 15.54 12.56 19.95
CA VAL A 97 14.97 11.33 20.52
C VAL A 97 15.13 11.34 22.02
N ALA A 98 14.15 11.91 22.71
CA ALA A 98 14.12 11.96 24.16
C ALA A 98 13.91 10.58 24.81
N TYR A 99 14.36 10.44 26.06
CA TYR A 99 14.17 9.21 26.83
C TYR A 99 12.70 9.02 27.23
N ARG A 100 12.05 10.09 27.71
CA ARG A 100 10.65 10.06 28.19
C ARG A 100 9.68 10.23 27.02
N ARG A 101 8.59 9.46 27.03
CA ARG A 101 7.52 9.56 26.02
C ARG A 101 6.88 10.95 25.97
N SER A 102 6.69 11.59 27.15
CA SER A 102 6.14 12.94 27.20
C SER A 102 6.97 13.95 26.43
N ASP A 103 8.29 13.84 26.49
CA ASP A 103 9.20 14.73 25.78
C ASP A 103 9.22 14.41 24.28
N LEU A 104 9.17 13.12 23.90
CA LEU A 104 8.97 12.71 22.50
C LEU A 104 7.70 13.32 21.92
N TRP A 105 6.57 13.22 22.64
CA TRP A 105 5.30 13.79 22.19
C TRP A 105 5.40 15.30 22.00
N ARG A 106 5.94 16.00 23.00
CA ARG A 106 6.12 17.45 22.92
C ARG A 106 6.97 17.83 21.72
N ASN A 107 8.16 17.25 21.57
CA ASN A 107 9.06 17.56 20.47
C ASN A 107 8.41 17.31 19.08
N ILE A 108 7.71 16.19 18.92
CA ILE A 108 7.02 15.86 17.67
C ILE A 108 5.88 16.85 17.42
N LYS A 109 5.06 17.18 18.42
CA LYS A 109 3.95 18.13 18.27
C LYS A 109 4.44 19.54 17.94
N GLU A 110 5.50 20.02 18.59
CA GLU A 110 6.13 21.29 18.30
C GLU A 110 6.64 21.34 16.85
N LYS A 111 7.25 20.24 16.38
CA LYS A 111 7.71 20.13 14.99
C LYS A 111 6.56 20.15 13.99
N ILE A 112 5.45 19.45 14.27
CA ILE A 112 4.25 19.47 13.43
C ILE A 112 3.70 20.89 13.32
N ILE A 113 3.61 21.61 14.43
CA ILE A 113 3.17 23.02 14.49
C ILE A 113 4.14 23.89 13.68
N ASP A 114 5.46 23.75 13.89
CA ASP A 114 6.48 24.52 13.14
C ASP A 114 6.32 24.31 11.63
N LEU A 115 6.20 23.05 11.19
CA LEU A 115 6.02 22.75 9.77
C LEU A 115 4.77 23.44 9.20
N LYS A 116 3.61 23.23 9.83
CA LYS A 116 2.33 23.72 9.28
C LYS A 116 2.17 25.23 9.43
N VAL A 117 2.47 25.79 10.61
CA VAL A 117 2.19 27.19 10.92
C VAL A 117 3.28 28.12 10.40
N ASN A 118 4.56 27.82 10.71
CA ASN A 118 5.67 28.70 10.37
C ASN A 118 6.16 28.50 8.94
N ARG A 119 6.33 27.25 8.51
CA ARG A 119 6.88 26.91 7.19
C ARG A 119 5.84 26.75 6.10
N LYS A 120 4.54 26.66 6.45
CA LYS A 120 3.43 26.41 5.52
C LYS A 120 3.57 25.06 4.77
N ILE A 121 4.21 24.09 5.41
CA ILE A 121 4.38 22.73 4.90
C ILE A 121 3.47 21.80 5.69
N LEU A 122 2.53 21.13 5.03
CA LEU A 122 1.63 20.18 5.66
C LEU A 122 2.33 18.82 5.84
N PRO A 123 2.48 18.32 7.08
CA PRO A 123 2.99 16.97 7.30
C PRO A 123 1.96 15.92 6.84
N VAL A 124 2.44 14.90 6.13
CA VAL A 124 1.65 13.75 5.70
C VAL A 124 2.34 12.49 6.23
N LEU A 125 1.74 11.86 7.20
CA LEU A 125 2.27 10.63 7.82
C LEU A 125 1.52 9.42 7.27
N ILE A 126 2.25 8.47 6.69
CA ILE A 126 1.72 7.20 6.21
C ILE A 126 2.31 6.09 7.09
N ILE A 127 1.45 5.38 7.80
CA ILE A 127 1.82 4.24 8.63
C ILE A 127 1.29 2.98 7.94
N ASP A 128 2.18 2.19 7.37
CA ASP A 128 1.85 0.92 6.73
C ASP A 128 1.87 -0.24 7.74
N GLU A 129 1.19 -1.34 7.43
CA GLU A 129 1.02 -2.50 8.31
C GLU A 129 0.45 -2.11 9.69
N ALA A 130 -0.49 -1.17 9.73
CA ALA A 130 -1.04 -0.60 10.95
C ALA A 130 -1.73 -1.63 11.88
N GLN A 131 -2.13 -2.82 11.37
CA GLN A 131 -2.65 -3.91 12.20
C GLN A 131 -1.63 -4.38 13.25
N SER A 132 -0.33 -4.24 12.96
CA SER A 132 0.76 -4.65 13.86
C SER A 132 1.07 -3.65 14.96
N LEU A 133 0.49 -2.45 14.91
CA LEU A 133 0.66 -1.44 15.98
C LEU A 133 0.03 -1.90 17.29
N PRO A 134 0.67 -1.57 18.44
CA PRO A 134 0.12 -1.87 19.76
C PRO A 134 -1.25 -1.20 19.98
N HIS A 135 -2.12 -1.83 20.73
CA HIS A 135 -3.43 -1.27 21.10
C HIS A 135 -3.32 0.11 21.74
N ASP A 136 -2.37 0.26 22.66
CA ASP A 136 -2.12 1.51 23.38
C ASP A 136 -1.76 2.67 22.46
N PHE A 137 -1.15 2.40 21.32
CA PHE A 137 -0.85 3.44 20.34
C PHE A 137 -2.12 4.06 19.75
N PHE A 138 -3.11 3.24 19.42
CA PHE A 138 -4.38 3.77 18.87
C PHE A 138 -5.18 4.58 19.89
N ILE A 139 -5.09 4.21 21.19
CA ILE A 139 -5.70 4.99 22.28
C ILE A 139 -4.98 6.33 22.42
N ASP A 140 -3.65 6.31 22.42
CA ASP A 140 -2.83 7.50 22.53
C ASP A 140 -3.03 8.44 21.31
N LEU A 141 -3.27 7.88 20.15
CA LEU A 141 -3.33 8.63 18.89
C LEU A 141 -4.39 9.73 18.90
N SER A 142 -5.54 9.48 19.50
CA SER A 142 -6.60 10.48 19.67
C SER A 142 -6.12 11.69 20.46
N SER A 143 -5.40 11.48 21.56
CA SER A 143 -4.82 12.56 22.38
C SER A 143 -3.63 13.21 21.68
N PHE A 144 -2.83 12.43 20.98
CA PHE A 144 -1.70 12.93 20.21
C PHE A 144 -2.13 13.87 19.10
N LEU A 145 -3.23 13.58 18.42
CA LEU A 145 -3.78 14.40 17.33
C LEU A 145 -4.60 15.61 17.78
N ASN A 146 -4.77 15.80 19.09
CA ASN A 146 -5.45 16.96 19.63
C ASN A 146 -4.51 18.18 19.61
N PHE A 147 -4.77 19.13 18.72
CA PHE A 147 -4.08 20.41 18.60
C PHE A 147 -5.06 21.55 18.86
N ASN A 148 -4.60 22.64 19.46
CA ASN A 148 -5.36 23.87 19.65
C ASN A 148 -6.77 23.62 20.23
N TYR A 149 -6.86 22.91 21.36
CA TYR A 149 -8.15 22.51 21.97
C TYR A 149 -9.04 21.69 21.05
N ASP A 150 -8.43 20.84 20.20
CA ASP A 150 -9.11 20.00 19.21
C ASP A 150 -9.86 20.76 18.11
N SER A 151 -9.41 21.99 17.82
CA SER A 151 -10.01 22.85 16.81
C SER A 151 -9.38 22.75 15.45
N GLU A 152 -8.20 22.12 15.34
CA GLU A 152 -7.42 22.05 14.10
C GLU A 152 -6.74 20.69 13.89
N ASP A 153 -6.85 20.18 12.68
CA ASP A 153 -6.05 19.05 12.21
C ASP A 153 -4.72 19.56 11.62
N MET A 154 -3.61 19.29 12.30
CA MET A 154 -2.28 19.80 11.96
C MET A 154 -1.49 18.91 10.99
N LEU A 155 -1.97 17.70 10.72
CA LEU A 155 -1.32 16.75 9.80
C LEU A 155 -2.35 15.85 9.11
N VAL A 156 -1.95 15.27 7.99
CA VAL A 156 -2.66 14.15 7.36
C VAL A 156 -2.06 12.87 7.87
N LEU A 157 -2.90 11.94 8.31
CA LEU A 157 -2.48 10.60 8.74
C LEU A 157 -3.17 9.54 7.90
N TRP A 158 -2.40 8.71 7.20
CA TRP A 158 -2.88 7.49 6.56
C TRP A 158 -2.50 6.27 7.38
N LEU A 159 -3.50 5.52 7.83
CA LEU A 159 -3.33 4.21 8.44
C LEU A 159 -3.64 3.14 7.39
N VAL A 160 -2.63 2.36 7.03
CA VAL A 160 -2.71 1.36 5.98
C VAL A 160 -2.61 -0.02 6.61
N GLY A 161 -3.54 -0.90 6.29
CA GLY A 161 -3.57 -2.23 6.89
C GLY A 161 -4.35 -3.26 6.08
N ASP A 162 -4.53 -4.42 6.65
CA ASP A 162 -5.35 -5.50 6.10
C ASP A 162 -6.83 -5.36 6.53
N ARG A 163 -7.65 -6.33 6.14
CA ARG A 163 -9.06 -6.37 6.57
C ARG A 163 -9.22 -6.54 8.08
N GLN A 164 -8.28 -7.20 8.77
CA GLN A 164 -8.32 -7.37 10.22
C GLN A 164 -8.11 -6.03 10.93
N PHE A 165 -7.29 -5.15 10.36
CA PHE A 165 -7.12 -3.79 10.85
C PHE A 165 -8.44 -3.03 10.90
N LEU A 166 -9.27 -3.12 9.85
CA LEU A 166 -10.58 -2.48 9.84
C LEU A 166 -11.51 -3.02 10.94
N GLN A 167 -11.47 -4.33 11.19
CA GLN A 167 -12.22 -4.94 12.29
C GLN A 167 -11.70 -4.50 13.66
N LYS A 168 -10.37 -4.36 13.79
CA LYS A 168 -9.73 -3.88 15.02
C LYS A 168 -10.20 -2.48 15.38
N ILE A 169 -10.15 -1.52 14.46
CA ILE A 169 -10.54 -0.12 14.75
C ILE A 169 -12.04 0.08 14.92
N LYS A 170 -12.89 -0.86 14.51
CA LYS A 170 -14.35 -0.80 14.75
C LYS A 170 -14.75 -1.07 16.20
N GLN A 171 -13.85 -1.60 17.03
CA GLN A 171 -14.15 -1.89 18.45
C GLN A 171 -14.42 -0.59 19.21
N SER A 172 -15.36 -0.64 20.18
CA SER A 172 -15.80 0.54 20.96
C SER A 172 -14.69 1.29 21.68
N ARG A 173 -13.63 0.58 22.13
CA ARG A 173 -12.46 1.21 22.75
C ARG A 173 -11.71 2.21 21.88
N TYR A 174 -11.99 2.23 20.56
CA TYR A 174 -11.38 3.16 19.59
C TYR A 174 -12.36 4.21 19.05
N ASP A 175 -13.51 4.41 19.74
CA ASP A 175 -14.53 5.37 19.30
C ASP A 175 -13.97 6.79 19.12
N SER A 176 -13.08 7.21 20.01
CA SER A 176 -12.40 8.51 19.91
C SER A 176 -11.51 8.61 18.65
N LEU A 177 -10.85 7.53 18.24
CA LEU A 177 -10.11 7.50 16.99
C LEU A 177 -11.04 7.45 15.78
N LYS A 178 -12.10 6.64 15.86
CA LYS A 178 -13.08 6.50 14.77
C LYS A 178 -13.73 7.84 14.42
N SER A 179 -14.06 8.65 15.40
CA SER A 179 -14.67 9.97 15.18
C SER A 179 -13.78 10.93 14.39
N ARG A 180 -12.47 10.68 14.34
CA ARG A 180 -11.48 11.48 13.60
C ARG A 180 -11.17 10.92 12.21
N ILE A 181 -11.64 9.69 11.90
CA ILE A 181 -11.44 9.09 10.58
C ILE A 181 -12.39 9.77 9.60
N ARG A 182 -11.85 10.49 8.65
CA ARG A 182 -12.61 11.20 7.61
C ARG A 182 -12.84 10.34 6.39
N ILE A 183 -11.87 9.50 6.04
CA ILE A 183 -11.88 8.73 4.81
C ILE A 183 -11.54 7.28 5.12
N CYS A 184 -12.33 6.37 4.55
CA CYS A 184 -12.00 4.96 4.43
C CYS A 184 -12.00 4.56 2.96
N HIS A 185 -10.98 3.82 2.55
CA HIS A 185 -10.91 3.21 1.23
C HIS A 185 -10.45 1.76 1.37
N GLU A 186 -11.17 0.86 0.71
CA GLU A 186 -10.78 -0.55 0.63
C GLU A 186 -10.39 -0.88 -0.81
N LEU A 187 -9.13 -1.29 -1.00
CA LEU A 187 -8.71 -1.88 -2.27
C LEU A 187 -9.32 -3.27 -2.37
N LYS A 188 -10.15 -3.45 -3.40
CA LYS A 188 -10.81 -4.72 -3.69
C LYS A 188 -10.06 -5.51 -4.75
N GLN A 189 -10.30 -6.80 -4.76
CA GLN A 189 -9.85 -7.69 -5.84
C GLN A 189 -10.63 -7.36 -7.11
N ILE A 190 -10.00 -7.61 -8.25
CA ILE A 190 -10.66 -7.52 -9.55
C ILE A 190 -11.58 -8.74 -9.71
N GLU A 191 -12.87 -8.49 -9.89
CA GLU A 191 -13.88 -9.54 -10.04
C GLU A 191 -14.18 -9.84 -11.52
N GLY A 192 -14.15 -8.82 -12.38
CA GLY A 192 -14.45 -8.95 -13.80
C GLY A 192 -13.34 -9.70 -14.57
N PHE A 193 -13.73 -10.59 -15.50
CA PHE A 193 -12.75 -11.30 -16.34
C PHE A 193 -12.03 -10.35 -17.30
N GLU A 194 -12.76 -9.46 -17.96
CA GLU A 194 -12.18 -8.52 -18.92
C GLU A 194 -11.21 -7.53 -18.24
N GLU A 195 -11.56 -7.09 -17.03
CA GLU A 195 -10.69 -6.23 -16.23
C GLU A 195 -9.42 -6.99 -15.82
N PHE A 196 -9.54 -8.25 -15.39
CA PHE A 196 -8.39 -9.09 -15.07
C PHE A 196 -7.50 -9.34 -16.29
N LYS A 197 -8.09 -9.63 -17.45
CA LYS A 197 -7.38 -9.80 -18.71
C LYS A 197 -6.59 -8.53 -19.08
N SER A 198 -7.22 -7.37 -18.98
CA SER A 198 -6.56 -6.08 -19.21
C SER A 198 -5.40 -5.84 -18.23
N LEU A 199 -5.53 -6.23 -16.97
CA LEU A 199 -4.43 -6.18 -16.00
C LEU A 199 -3.25 -7.05 -16.45
N ILE A 200 -3.51 -8.29 -16.87
CA ILE A 200 -2.45 -9.22 -17.30
C ILE A 200 -1.75 -8.70 -18.58
N GLU A 201 -2.51 -8.27 -19.57
CA GLU A 201 -1.99 -7.69 -20.80
C GLU A 201 -1.14 -6.44 -20.52
N PHE A 202 -1.60 -5.57 -19.65
CA PHE A 202 -0.82 -4.42 -19.18
C PHE A 202 0.50 -4.86 -18.55
N GLY A 203 0.48 -5.84 -17.64
CA GLY A 203 1.69 -6.31 -16.96
C GLY A 203 2.73 -6.91 -17.91
N PHE A 204 2.32 -7.65 -18.92
CA PHE A 204 3.22 -8.19 -19.95
C PHE A 204 3.74 -7.09 -20.88
N THR A 205 2.88 -6.16 -21.31
CA THR A 205 3.26 -5.02 -22.18
C THR A 205 4.31 -4.15 -21.50
N GLU A 206 4.11 -3.79 -20.25
CA GLU A 206 5.07 -3.03 -19.45
C GLU A 206 6.39 -3.78 -19.24
N ALA A 207 6.31 -5.11 -19.17
CA ALA A 207 7.51 -5.95 -19.11
C ALA A 207 8.20 -6.12 -20.47
N GLY A 208 7.64 -5.58 -21.56
CA GLY A 208 8.22 -5.58 -22.90
C GLY A 208 7.72 -6.69 -23.82
N CYS A 209 6.75 -7.50 -23.41
CA CYS A 209 6.16 -8.56 -24.22
C CYS A 209 4.73 -8.20 -24.64
N THR A 210 4.49 -8.08 -25.93
CA THR A 210 3.17 -7.83 -26.52
C THR A 210 2.50 -9.10 -27.04
N THR A 211 3.20 -10.22 -26.97
CA THR A 211 2.67 -11.51 -27.41
C THR A 211 1.75 -12.09 -26.35
N LYS A 212 0.61 -12.65 -26.75
CA LYS A 212 -0.30 -13.36 -25.85
C LYS A 212 0.34 -14.67 -25.39
N LEU A 213 0.77 -14.73 -24.14
CA LEU A 213 1.45 -15.90 -23.57
C LEU A 213 0.52 -16.88 -22.89
N LEU A 214 -0.73 -16.49 -22.58
CA LEU A 214 -1.75 -17.31 -21.89
C LEU A 214 -3.01 -17.40 -22.75
N SER A 215 -3.67 -18.56 -22.74
CA SER A 215 -5.01 -18.74 -23.30
C SER A 215 -6.07 -18.04 -22.44
N ASP A 216 -7.28 -17.82 -22.99
CA ASP A 216 -8.38 -17.26 -22.17
C ASP A 216 -8.84 -18.25 -21.08
N THR A 217 -8.72 -19.57 -21.32
CA THR A 217 -8.93 -20.61 -20.31
C THR A 217 -7.88 -20.54 -19.20
N GLY A 218 -6.60 -20.39 -19.57
CA GLY A 218 -5.51 -20.21 -18.63
C GLY A 218 -5.67 -18.93 -17.80
N LEU A 219 -6.13 -17.82 -18.40
CA LEU A 219 -6.40 -16.58 -17.68
C LEU A 219 -7.52 -16.74 -16.65
N ASN A 220 -8.60 -17.45 -16.96
CA ASN A 220 -9.67 -17.75 -15.99
C ASN A 220 -9.15 -18.56 -14.81
N ARG A 221 -8.38 -19.63 -15.06
CA ARG A 221 -7.77 -20.44 -13.99
C ARG A 221 -6.80 -19.65 -13.13
N LEU A 222 -5.95 -18.82 -13.75
CA LEU A 222 -5.03 -17.94 -13.05
C LEU A 222 -5.79 -16.96 -12.15
N LYS A 223 -6.87 -16.35 -12.65
CA LYS A 223 -7.74 -15.44 -11.89
C LYS A 223 -8.32 -16.14 -10.66
N ASP A 224 -8.94 -17.31 -10.84
CA ASP A 224 -9.61 -18.04 -9.77
C ASP A 224 -8.62 -18.51 -8.69
N ALA A 225 -7.46 -19.03 -9.07
CA ALA A 225 -6.44 -19.49 -8.15
C ALA A 225 -5.75 -18.34 -7.39
N THR A 226 -5.45 -17.23 -8.07
CA THR A 226 -4.76 -16.10 -7.46
C THR A 226 -5.69 -15.10 -6.81
N LYS A 227 -7.01 -15.18 -7.07
CA LYS A 227 -8.02 -14.20 -6.68
C LYS A 227 -7.64 -12.78 -7.12
N SER A 228 -7.05 -12.67 -8.30
CA SER A 228 -6.55 -11.40 -8.87
C SER A 228 -5.54 -10.64 -7.99
N VAL A 229 -4.85 -11.32 -7.07
CA VAL A 229 -3.84 -10.70 -6.20
C VAL A 229 -2.51 -10.58 -6.97
N PRO A 230 -2.00 -9.36 -7.28
CA PRO A 230 -0.82 -9.16 -8.13
C PRO A 230 0.44 -9.91 -7.67
N ARG A 231 0.67 -10.01 -6.36
CA ARG A 231 1.81 -10.76 -5.82
C ARG A 231 1.72 -12.26 -6.12
N LYS A 232 0.53 -12.84 -6.00
CA LYS A 232 0.31 -14.25 -6.34
C LYS A 232 0.43 -14.47 -7.85
N ILE A 233 -0.14 -13.56 -8.66
CA ILE A 233 -0.02 -13.57 -10.12
C ILE A 233 1.45 -13.58 -10.52
N SER A 234 2.26 -12.66 -9.98
CA SER A 234 3.70 -12.58 -10.27
C SER A 234 4.43 -13.89 -9.99
N ASN A 235 4.13 -14.52 -8.85
CA ASN A 235 4.77 -15.79 -8.47
C ASN A 235 4.38 -16.94 -9.41
N VAL A 236 3.10 -17.08 -9.71
CA VAL A 236 2.60 -18.13 -10.64
C VAL A 236 3.22 -17.92 -12.03
N ILE A 237 3.16 -16.68 -12.56
CA ILE A 237 3.71 -16.37 -13.89
C ILE A 237 5.22 -16.65 -13.93
N ALA A 238 5.96 -16.29 -12.88
CA ALA A 238 7.41 -16.56 -12.84
C ALA A 238 7.72 -18.04 -12.98
N ASN A 239 7.05 -18.90 -12.21
CA ASN A 239 7.25 -20.34 -12.23
C ASN A 239 6.82 -20.94 -13.60
N CYS A 240 5.69 -20.48 -14.15
CA CYS A 240 5.23 -20.93 -15.46
C CYS A 240 6.22 -20.55 -16.58
N LEU A 241 6.74 -19.33 -16.58
CA LEU A 241 7.72 -18.87 -17.57
C LEU A 241 9.03 -19.66 -17.47
N GLU A 242 9.47 -20.00 -16.27
CA GLU A 242 10.67 -20.81 -16.06
C GLU A 242 10.51 -22.23 -16.63
N ILE A 243 9.39 -22.91 -16.33
CA ILE A 243 9.09 -24.24 -16.84
C ILE A 243 8.91 -24.22 -18.37
N ALA A 244 8.18 -23.25 -18.91
CA ALA A 244 7.96 -23.13 -20.34
C ALA A 244 9.27 -22.88 -21.08
N CYS A 245 10.18 -22.08 -20.53
CA CYS A 245 11.52 -21.86 -21.07
C CYS A 245 12.35 -23.13 -21.08
N VAL A 246 12.31 -23.95 -20.01
CA VAL A 246 13.01 -25.24 -19.95
C VAL A 246 12.45 -26.23 -21.00
N LYS A 247 11.14 -26.22 -21.22
CA LYS A 247 10.46 -27.01 -22.27
C LYS A 247 10.58 -26.41 -23.67
N ASN A 248 11.30 -25.30 -23.84
CA ASN A 248 11.48 -24.56 -25.10
C ASN A 248 10.14 -24.15 -25.80
N LEU A 249 9.14 -23.81 -25.00
CA LEU A 249 7.83 -23.37 -25.49
C LEU A 249 7.80 -21.84 -25.64
N SER A 250 7.06 -21.34 -26.64
CA SER A 250 6.87 -19.91 -26.89
C SER A 250 5.72 -19.28 -26.10
N HIS A 251 4.97 -20.08 -25.32
CA HIS A 251 3.82 -19.66 -24.52
C HIS A 251 3.68 -20.53 -23.28
N ILE A 252 2.85 -20.10 -22.35
CA ILE A 252 2.48 -20.87 -21.16
C ILE A 252 1.29 -21.76 -21.53
N SER A 253 1.50 -23.09 -21.59
CA SER A 253 0.41 -24.02 -21.85
C SER A 253 -0.49 -24.18 -20.59
N ASP A 254 -1.75 -24.55 -20.81
CA ASP A 254 -2.71 -24.79 -19.72
C ASP A 254 -2.22 -25.91 -18.77
N GLU A 255 -1.49 -26.91 -19.28
CA GLU A 255 -0.87 -27.99 -18.49
C GLU A 255 0.18 -27.46 -17.52
N ILE A 256 1.10 -26.61 -18.00
CA ILE A 256 2.13 -25.98 -17.15
C ILE A 256 1.48 -25.13 -16.06
N LEU A 257 0.42 -24.41 -16.42
CA LEU A 257 -0.29 -23.59 -15.43
C LEU A 257 -0.96 -24.44 -14.36
N GLU A 258 -1.59 -25.57 -14.74
CA GLU A 258 -2.19 -26.52 -13.79
C GLU A 258 -1.17 -27.15 -12.86
N ASP A 259 -0.05 -27.61 -13.39
CA ASP A 259 1.05 -28.17 -12.60
C ASP A 259 1.53 -27.15 -11.53
N VAL A 260 1.83 -25.92 -11.96
CA VAL A 260 2.29 -24.86 -11.05
C VAL A 260 1.24 -24.49 -10.00
N LEU A 261 -0.04 -24.41 -10.38
CA LEU A 261 -1.11 -24.11 -9.43
C LEU A 261 -1.32 -25.24 -8.41
N SER A 262 -1.14 -26.49 -8.82
CA SER A 262 -1.23 -27.67 -7.93
C SER A 262 -0.10 -27.68 -6.89
N ASP A 263 1.11 -27.28 -7.29
CA ASP A 263 2.28 -27.24 -6.40
C ASP A 263 2.25 -26.08 -5.40
N MET A 264 1.41 -25.06 -5.64
CA MET A 264 1.31 -23.86 -4.79
C MET A 264 0.15 -23.90 -3.78
N MET A 265 -0.71 -24.91 -3.82
CA MET A 265 -1.79 -25.15 -2.84
C MET A 265 -1.33 -26.07 -1.73
#